data_58717e92885556361e5246a8f9b9f9a9
#
_entry.id   58717e92885556361e5246a8f9b9f9a9
#
_cell.length_a   1.000
_cell.length_b   1.000
_cell.length_c   1.000
_cell.angle_alpha   90.00
_cell.angle_beta   90.00
_cell.angle_gamma   90.00
#
_symmetry.space_group_name_H-M   'P 1'
#
loop_
_entity.id
_entity.type
_entity.pdbx_description
1 polymer ?
#
loop_
_entity_poly.entity_id
_entity_poly.type
_entity_poly.pdbx_seq_one_letter_code
_entity_poly.pdbx_strand_id
1 'polypeptide(L)'
;MNLFREAEGFKSVCIAGMSKNAGKTTVLNAFLDAFHAHGVGVAVTSIGRDGESNDVVFDVAKPEVFLKKGDIAATAKGLLPLCTVTREILCATGFPTPLGEVVVFRALSDGFVQIAGPSIVAQLAELKKIFFGLGARIVFFDGALGRKSLCSPEVADAAVLASGASLSADMDFTVAETAFAVRLLQSDALNPDTAARLEKAEAACALTENGIVPLDKSVKPAENTRLIFVPGALTNERKWAMDTACLLYTSPSPRDRSL
;
A
#
# COMPACT_ATOMS: atom_id res chain seq x y z
N MET A 1 -14.95 17.77 2.02
CA MET A 1 -13.84 17.09 2.74
C MET A 1 -12.58 17.89 2.48
N ASN A 2 -11.83 18.22 3.51
CA ASN A 2 -10.56 18.95 3.34
C ASN A 2 -9.40 17.94 3.43
N LEU A 3 -8.91 17.49 2.27
CA LEU A 3 -7.88 16.45 2.17
C LEU A 3 -6.58 16.83 2.89
N PHE A 4 -6.23 18.11 2.93
CA PHE A 4 -5.06 18.56 3.66
C PHE A 4 -5.20 18.26 5.16
N ARG A 5 -6.32 18.65 5.78
CA ARG A 5 -6.58 18.40 7.22
C ARG A 5 -6.64 16.93 7.57
N GLU A 6 -7.13 16.09 6.67
CA GLU A 6 -7.18 14.65 6.88
C GLU A 6 -5.79 14.00 6.92
N ALA A 7 -4.78 14.63 6.30
CA ALA A 7 -3.45 14.04 6.16
C ALA A 7 -2.31 14.87 6.77
N GLU A 8 -2.52 16.11 7.18
CA GLU A 8 -1.47 17.02 7.69
C GLU A 8 -0.76 16.49 8.95
N GLY A 9 -1.44 15.65 9.74
CA GLY A 9 -0.90 15.01 10.95
C GLY A 9 0.02 13.82 10.69
N PHE A 10 0.08 13.31 9.45
CA PHE A 10 0.87 12.15 9.09
C PHE A 10 2.13 12.55 8.31
N LYS A 11 3.18 11.75 8.44
CA LYS A 11 4.42 11.95 7.67
C LYS A 11 4.42 11.15 6.38
N SER A 12 3.68 10.05 6.33
CA SER A 12 3.59 9.19 5.16
C SER A 12 2.19 8.62 4.97
N VAL A 13 1.70 8.63 3.74
CA VAL A 13 0.36 8.18 3.37
C VAL A 13 0.44 7.22 2.19
N CYS A 14 -0.13 6.02 2.33
CA CYS A 14 -0.29 5.06 1.25
C CYS A 14 -1.68 5.25 0.61
N ILE A 15 -1.73 5.36 -0.71
CA ILE A 15 -2.99 5.41 -1.47
C ILE A 15 -3.17 4.08 -2.18
N ALA A 16 -4.08 3.27 -1.68
CA ALA A 16 -4.38 1.95 -2.19
C ALA A 16 -5.74 1.91 -2.90
N GLY A 17 -5.92 1.01 -3.84
CA GLY A 17 -7.19 0.83 -4.52
C GLY A 17 -7.70 -0.59 -4.42
N MET A 18 -9.01 -0.75 -4.22
CA MET A 18 -9.67 -2.05 -4.14
C MET A 18 -9.56 -2.84 -5.46
N SER A 19 -9.43 -2.14 -6.59
CA SER A 19 -9.33 -2.73 -7.92
C SER A 19 -8.45 -1.90 -8.84
N LYS A 20 -8.16 -2.44 -10.04
CA LYS A 20 -7.61 -1.66 -11.14
C LYS A 20 -8.64 -0.57 -11.52
N ASN A 21 -8.16 0.63 -11.83
CA ASN A 21 -8.99 1.81 -12.16
C ASN A 21 -9.94 2.29 -11.04
N ALA A 22 -9.67 1.98 -9.78
CA ALA A 22 -10.44 2.48 -8.63
C ALA A 22 -10.22 3.98 -8.34
N GLY A 23 -9.51 4.72 -9.19
CA GLY A 23 -9.28 6.15 -9.04
C GLY A 23 -8.08 6.55 -8.13
N LYS A 24 -7.17 5.61 -7.83
CA LYS A 24 -5.98 5.87 -6.98
C LYS A 24 -5.21 7.12 -7.37
N THR A 25 -4.82 7.23 -8.65
CA THR A 25 -4.02 8.36 -9.13
C THR A 25 -4.79 9.68 -9.11
N THR A 26 -6.12 9.63 -9.32
CA THR A 26 -6.98 10.80 -9.13
C THR A 26 -6.99 11.27 -7.68
N VAL A 27 -7.09 10.33 -6.74
CA VAL A 27 -7.02 10.62 -5.30
C VAL A 27 -5.64 11.14 -4.92
N LEU A 28 -4.56 10.52 -5.43
CA LEU A 28 -3.19 10.99 -5.21
C LEU A 28 -3.03 12.44 -5.67
N ASN A 29 -3.38 12.76 -6.92
CA ASN A 29 -3.29 14.12 -7.44
C ASN A 29 -4.12 15.12 -6.60
N ALA A 30 -5.31 14.73 -6.13
CA ALA A 30 -6.11 15.58 -5.25
C ALA A 30 -5.43 15.87 -3.90
N PHE A 31 -4.71 14.89 -3.33
CA PHE A 31 -3.88 15.12 -2.13
C PHE A 31 -2.69 16.04 -2.44
N LEU A 32 -1.97 15.79 -3.54
CA LEU A 32 -0.86 16.64 -3.95
C LEU A 32 -1.31 18.09 -4.12
N ASP A 33 -2.41 18.32 -4.82
CA ASP A 33 -3.00 19.67 -5.00
C ASP A 33 -3.36 20.33 -3.67
N ALA A 34 -3.94 19.56 -2.74
CA ALA A 34 -4.28 20.07 -1.42
C ALA A 34 -3.04 20.50 -0.62
N PHE A 35 -1.96 19.75 -0.67
CA PHE A 35 -0.69 20.08 -0.01
C PHE A 35 0.02 21.24 -0.69
N HIS A 36 0.02 21.28 -2.01
CA HIS A 36 0.55 22.42 -2.78
C HIS A 36 -0.16 23.75 -2.48
N ALA A 37 -1.49 23.71 -2.29
CA ALA A 37 -2.26 24.90 -1.92
C ALA A 37 -1.83 25.46 -0.55
N HIS A 38 -1.22 24.66 0.31
CA HIS A 38 -0.70 25.06 1.61
C HIS A 38 0.82 25.28 1.61
N GLY A 39 1.48 25.23 0.44
CA GLY A 39 2.92 25.44 0.31
C GLY A 39 3.78 24.35 0.93
N VAL A 40 3.25 23.13 1.06
CA VAL A 40 3.96 22.00 1.67
C VAL A 40 4.69 21.19 0.61
N GLY A 41 6.01 21.03 0.76
CA GLY A 41 6.84 20.18 -0.10
C GLY A 41 6.52 18.70 0.10
N VAL A 42 6.22 18.01 -0.99
CA VAL A 42 5.81 16.62 -1.00
C VAL A 42 6.87 15.72 -1.64
N ALA A 43 6.87 14.45 -1.25
CA ALA A 43 7.58 13.41 -1.99
C ALA A 43 6.59 12.33 -2.44
N VAL A 44 6.85 11.73 -3.60
CA VAL A 44 5.95 10.71 -4.17
C VAL A 44 6.73 9.59 -4.82
N THR A 45 6.22 8.37 -4.66
CA THR A 45 6.65 7.19 -5.40
C THR A 45 5.52 6.18 -5.48
N SER A 46 5.65 5.14 -6.30
CA SER A 46 4.73 4.01 -6.28
C SER A 46 5.33 2.80 -5.57
N ILE A 47 4.45 1.92 -5.13
CA ILE A 47 4.82 0.64 -4.55
C ILE A 47 4.88 -0.40 -5.66
N GLY A 48 6.08 -0.64 -6.18
CA GLY A 48 6.32 -1.53 -7.30
C GLY A 48 5.59 -1.07 -8.57
N ARG A 49 6.04 -1.52 -9.69
CA ARG A 49 5.26 -1.61 -10.92
C ARG A 49 5.40 -3.06 -11.34
N ASP A 50 4.29 -3.77 -11.46
CA ASP A 50 4.35 -5.06 -12.12
C ASP A 50 4.92 -4.82 -13.51
N GLY A 51 5.91 -5.62 -13.87
CA GLY A 51 6.46 -5.63 -15.23
C GLY A 51 5.45 -6.16 -16.24
N GLU A 52 4.22 -5.64 -16.18
CA GLU A 52 3.22 -5.82 -17.21
C GLU A 52 3.67 -5.06 -18.46
N SER A 53 4.67 -5.66 -19.12
CA SER A 53 5.03 -5.34 -20.51
C SER A 53 3.86 -5.58 -21.49
N ASN A 54 2.74 -6.13 -21.01
CA ASN A 54 1.58 -6.52 -21.81
C ASN A 54 0.36 -5.58 -21.69
N ASP A 55 0.43 -4.49 -20.93
CA ASP A 55 -0.66 -3.48 -20.94
C ASP A 55 -0.55 -2.49 -22.12
N VAL A 56 0.20 -2.83 -23.16
CA VAL A 56 0.26 -2.09 -24.44
C VAL A 56 -1.05 -2.22 -25.25
N VAL A 57 -2.00 -3.07 -24.81
CA VAL A 57 -3.19 -3.41 -25.62
C VAL A 57 -4.41 -2.53 -25.29
N PHE A 58 -4.41 -1.75 -24.22
CA PHE A 58 -5.50 -0.80 -23.93
C PHE A 58 -4.93 0.62 -23.94
N ASP A 59 -5.21 1.34 -25.02
CA ASP A 59 -4.95 2.75 -25.31
C ASP A 59 -5.76 3.70 -24.37
N VAL A 60 -5.79 3.39 -23.08
CA VAL A 60 -6.32 4.27 -22.05
C VAL A 60 -5.12 4.98 -21.43
N ALA A 61 -5.00 6.28 -21.71
CA ALA A 61 -3.99 7.13 -21.08
C ALA A 61 -3.98 6.88 -19.57
N LYS A 62 -2.89 6.29 -19.06
CA LYS A 62 -2.75 6.10 -17.59
C LYS A 62 -2.74 7.48 -16.97
N PRO A 63 -3.56 7.77 -15.93
CA PRO A 63 -3.49 9.03 -15.25
C PRO A 63 -2.07 9.23 -14.71
N GLU A 64 -1.45 10.32 -15.11
CA GLU A 64 -0.10 10.69 -14.71
C GLU A 64 -0.15 11.45 -13.39
N VAL A 65 0.92 11.37 -12.62
CA VAL A 65 1.08 12.12 -11.37
C VAL A 65 1.59 13.51 -11.71
N PHE A 66 0.88 14.55 -11.27
CA PHE A 66 1.29 15.93 -11.48
C PHE A 66 2.15 16.43 -10.31
N LEU A 67 3.35 16.92 -10.63
CA LEU A 67 4.29 17.50 -9.67
C LEU A 67 4.42 19.00 -9.90
N LYS A 68 4.61 19.75 -8.83
CA LYS A 68 5.04 21.14 -8.85
C LYS A 68 6.55 21.26 -8.66
N LYS A 69 7.07 22.39 -9.11
CA LYS A 69 8.47 22.74 -8.87
C LYS A 69 8.81 22.66 -7.39
N GLY A 70 9.84 21.92 -7.05
CA GLY A 70 10.31 21.69 -5.68
C GLY A 70 9.92 20.34 -5.12
N ASP A 71 8.91 19.66 -5.67
CA ASP A 71 8.53 18.31 -5.26
C ASP A 71 9.64 17.30 -5.53
N ILE A 72 9.66 16.25 -4.71
CA ILE A 72 10.60 15.17 -4.84
C ILE A 72 9.86 13.92 -5.32
N ALA A 73 10.43 13.19 -6.26
CA ALA A 73 9.87 11.91 -6.66
C ALA A 73 10.94 10.83 -6.80
N ALA A 74 10.53 9.59 -6.66
CA ALA A 74 11.36 8.45 -7.00
C ALA A 74 10.68 7.61 -8.08
N THR A 75 11.45 7.26 -9.10
CA THR A 75 10.98 6.41 -10.20
C THR A 75 12.12 5.57 -10.77
N ALA A 76 11.75 4.49 -11.47
CA ALA A 76 12.71 3.68 -12.20
C ALA A 76 13.35 4.51 -13.34
N LYS A 77 14.66 4.35 -13.53
CA LYS A 77 15.45 5.07 -14.53
C LYS A 77 14.86 5.02 -15.94
N GLY A 78 14.29 3.87 -16.33
CA GLY A 78 13.65 3.69 -17.64
C GLY A 78 12.39 4.53 -17.87
N LEU A 79 11.77 5.09 -16.81
CA LEU A 79 10.60 5.97 -16.93
C LEU A 79 10.96 7.46 -17.00
N LEU A 80 12.19 7.84 -16.70
CA LEU A 80 12.61 9.24 -16.75
C LEU A 80 12.32 9.92 -18.09
N PRO A 81 12.53 9.28 -19.27
CA PRO A 81 12.21 9.90 -20.55
C PRO A 81 10.72 10.23 -20.75
N LEU A 82 9.83 9.57 -20.01
CA LEU A 82 8.39 9.77 -20.09
C LEU A 82 7.90 10.88 -19.15
N CYS A 83 8.77 11.44 -18.31
CA CYS A 83 8.43 12.54 -17.42
C CYS A 83 8.58 13.89 -18.14
N THR A 84 7.58 14.75 -18.03
CA THR A 84 7.61 16.08 -18.68
C THR A 84 8.27 17.17 -17.83
N VAL A 85 8.52 16.90 -16.54
CA VAL A 85 9.22 17.83 -15.64
C VAL A 85 10.69 17.97 -16.00
N THR A 86 11.22 19.19 -15.97
CA THR A 86 12.66 19.43 -15.83
C THR A 86 13.06 18.98 -14.43
N ARG A 87 14.19 18.30 -14.26
CA ARG A 87 14.53 17.64 -13.01
C ARG A 87 16.01 17.67 -12.69
N GLU A 88 16.32 17.62 -11.43
CA GLU A 88 17.63 17.39 -10.85
C GLU A 88 17.65 16.01 -10.22
N ILE A 89 18.57 15.13 -10.66
CA ILE A 89 18.78 13.83 -10.03
C ILE A 89 19.52 14.07 -8.71
N LEU A 90 18.91 13.67 -7.60
CA LEU A 90 19.45 13.84 -6.26
C LEU A 90 20.29 12.65 -5.83
N CYS A 91 19.82 11.42 -6.10
CA CYS A 91 20.59 10.21 -5.84
C CYS A 91 20.07 9.01 -6.63
N ALA A 92 20.94 8.02 -6.82
CA ALA A 92 20.62 6.67 -7.25
C ALA A 92 20.55 5.79 -6.00
N THR A 93 19.49 4.98 -5.86
CA THR A 93 19.21 4.26 -4.62
C THR A 93 19.85 2.88 -4.54
N GLY A 94 20.29 2.31 -5.67
CA GLY A 94 20.69 0.91 -5.76
C GLY A 94 19.51 -0.09 -5.79
N PHE A 95 18.26 0.36 -5.68
CA PHE A 95 17.10 -0.53 -5.67
C PHE A 95 16.72 -0.94 -7.08
N PRO A 96 16.84 -2.23 -7.43
CA PRO A 96 16.54 -2.71 -8.77
C PRO A 96 15.03 -2.83 -8.99
N THR A 97 14.60 -2.51 -10.22
CA THR A 97 13.26 -2.82 -10.73
C THR A 97 13.37 -3.39 -12.15
N PRO A 98 12.32 -4.00 -12.71
CA PRO A 98 12.31 -4.43 -14.10
C PRO A 98 12.54 -3.29 -15.10
N LEU A 99 12.30 -2.04 -14.69
CA LEU A 99 12.48 -0.82 -15.50
C LEU A 99 13.79 -0.08 -15.18
N GLY A 100 14.73 -0.74 -14.52
CA GLY A 100 16.00 -0.20 -14.10
C GLY A 100 16.02 0.22 -12.63
N GLU A 101 17.13 0.78 -12.22
CA GLU A 101 17.35 1.28 -10.86
C GLU A 101 16.38 2.43 -10.51
N VAL A 102 15.91 2.45 -9.27
CA VAL A 102 15.13 3.59 -8.76
C VAL A 102 16.06 4.78 -8.51
N VAL A 103 15.70 5.92 -9.06
CA VAL A 103 16.39 7.19 -8.85
C VAL A 103 15.47 8.20 -8.19
N VAL A 104 16.02 9.03 -7.32
CA VAL A 104 15.33 10.13 -6.65
C VAL A 104 15.69 11.43 -7.36
N PHE A 105 14.70 12.23 -7.66
CA PHE A 105 14.89 13.52 -8.33
C PHE A 105 13.99 14.60 -7.71
N ARG A 106 14.38 15.86 -7.92
CA ARG A 106 13.58 17.04 -7.61
C ARG A 106 13.04 17.62 -8.91
N ALA A 107 11.76 17.94 -8.92
CA ALA A 107 11.14 18.68 -10.03
C ALA A 107 11.62 20.13 -10.03
N LEU A 108 12.17 20.60 -11.13
CA LEU A 108 12.60 21.98 -11.35
C LEU A 108 11.53 22.80 -12.11
N SER A 109 10.56 22.13 -12.70
CA SER A 109 9.37 22.70 -13.33
C SER A 109 8.12 21.91 -12.96
N ASP A 110 6.96 22.52 -13.10
CA ASP A 110 5.68 21.79 -13.04
C ASP A 110 5.57 20.83 -14.23
N GLY A 111 4.87 19.71 -14.04
CA GLY A 111 4.62 18.74 -15.09
C GLY A 111 4.21 17.36 -14.59
N PHE A 112 4.04 16.45 -15.53
CA PHE A 112 3.61 15.07 -15.27
C PHE A 112 4.79 14.13 -15.16
N VAL A 113 4.62 13.13 -14.29
CA VAL A 113 5.61 12.07 -14.09
C VAL A 113 4.95 10.69 -14.07
N GLN A 114 5.68 9.70 -14.54
CA GLN A 114 5.36 8.30 -14.33
C GLN A 114 6.23 7.76 -13.22
N ILE A 115 5.60 7.14 -12.22
CA ILE A 115 6.28 6.64 -11.03
C ILE A 115 6.32 5.11 -11.01
N ALA A 116 7.48 4.56 -10.65
CA ALA A 116 7.71 3.15 -10.39
C ALA A 116 8.77 3.01 -9.31
N GLY A 117 8.34 2.70 -8.10
CA GLY A 117 9.22 2.50 -6.95
C GLY A 117 9.57 1.04 -6.71
N PRO A 118 10.29 0.75 -5.63
CA PRO A 118 10.62 -0.60 -5.22
C PRO A 118 9.38 -1.37 -4.76
N SER A 119 9.44 -2.70 -4.81
CA SER A 119 8.37 -3.60 -4.37
C SER A 119 8.64 -4.25 -3.01
N ILE A 120 9.79 -3.99 -2.41
CA ILE A 120 10.24 -4.57 -1.14
C ILE A 120 10.00 -3.57 -0.01
N VAL A 121 9.33 -4.01 1.08
CA VAL A 121 8.99 -3.17 2.24
C VAL A 121 10.21 -2.45 2.82
N ALA A 122 11.30 -3.17 3.03
CA ALA A 122 12.53 -2.58 3.58
C ALA A 122 13.10 -1.46 2.68
N GLN A 123 13.05 -1.63 1.35
CA GLN A 123 13.50 -0.61 0.40
C GLN A 123 12.56 0.61 0.39
N LEU A 124 11.24 0.42 0.57
CA LEU A 124 10.28 1.52 0.70
C LEU A 124 10.51 2.30 2.00
N ALA A 125 10.77 1.60 3.10
CA ALA A 125 11.10 2.23 4.39
C ALA A 125 12.41 3.04 4.31
N GLU A 126 13.41 2.53 3.60
CA GLU A 126 14.67 3.25 3.36
C GLU A 126 14.45 4.46 2.43
N LEU A 127 13.69 4.29 1.34
CA LEU A 127 13.34 5.39 0.45
C LEU A 127 12.58 6.51 1.17
N LYS A 128 11.70 6.16 2.12
CA LYS A 128 11.03 7.13 3.01
C LYS A 128 12.05 7.97 3.80
N LYS A 129 13.09 7.34 4.35
CA LYS A 129 14.16 8.06 5.06
C LYS A 129 14.94 8.99 4.12
N ILE A 130 15.25 8.53 2.91
CA ILE A 130 15.92 9.35 1.87
C ILE A 130 15.07 10.58 1.57
N PHE A 131 13.77 10.44 1.34
CA PHE A 131 12.88 11.58 1.07
C PHE A 131 12.88 12.61 2.20
N PHE A 132 12.80 12.17 3.46
CA PHE A 132 12.86 13.10 4.60
C PHE A 132 14.23 13.76 4.73
N GLY A 133 15.33 13.04 4.48
CA GLY A 133 16.69 13.59 4.43
C GLY A 133 16.86 14.66 3.35
N LEU A 134 16.09 14.59 2.27
CA LEU A 134 16.09 15.57 1.19
C LEU A 134 15.10 16.73 1.41
N GLY A 135 14.41 16.76 2.56
CA GLY A 135 13.55 17.87 2.99
C GLY A 135 12.06 17.70 2.68
N ALA A 136 11.61 16.52 2.26
CA ALA A 136 10.17 16.28 2.12
C ALA A 136 9.47 16.40 3.48
N ARG A 137 8.28 17.00 3.50
CA ARG A 137 7.45 17.12 4.71
C ARG A 137 6.48 15.96 4.86
N ILE A 138 6.04 15.43 3.74
CA ILE A 138 5.16 14.26 3.67
C ILE A 138 5.54 13.42 2.46
N VAL A 139 5.34 12.10 2.57
CA VAL A 139 5.59 11.13 1.50
C VAL A 139 4.29 10.43 1.12
N PHE A 140 3.95 10.43 -0.17
CA PHE A 140 2.84 9.67 -0.71
C PHE A 140 3.33 8.45 -1.47
N PHE A 141 2.75 7.29 -1.14
CA PHE A 141 3.00 6.02 -1.82
C PHE A 141 1.77 5.63 -2.65
N ASP A 142 1.88 5.56 -3.98
CA ASP A 142 0.84 5.00 -4.83
C ASP A 142 0.93 3.48 -4.85
N GLY A 143 -0.05 2.81 -4.28
CA GLY A 143 -0.05 1.37 -4.06
C GLY A 143 -1.27 0.65 -4.62
N ALA A 144 -1.18 -0.67 -4.76
CA ALA A 144 -2.30 -1.54 -5.09
C ALA A 144 -2.68 -2.42 -3.89
N LEU A 145 -3.98 -2.57 -3.61
CA LEU A 145 -4.46 -3.35 -2.48
C LEU A 145 -4.08 -4.85 -2.56
N GLY A 146 -3.84 -5.38 -3.75
CA GLY A 146 -3.33 -6.75 -3.91
C GLY A 146 -1.97 -7.00 -3.22
N ARG A 147 -1.30 -5.92 -2.80
CA ARG A 147 -0.04 -5.93 -2.03
C ARG A 147 -0.26 -5.33 -0.64
N LYS A 148 -1.22 -5.89 0.11
CA LYS A 148 -1.64 -5.41 1.44
C LYS A 148 -0.49 -5.20 2.43
N SER A 149 0.57 -6.02 2.34
CA SER A 149 1.80 -5.89 3.14
C SER A 149 2.53 -4.57 2.93
N LEU A 150 2.32 -3.91 1.78
CA LEU A 150 3.02 -2.68 1.42
C LEU A 150 2.38 -1.40 1.99
N CYS A 151 1.15 -1.49 2.53
CA CYS A 151 0.54 -0.44 3.36
C CYS A 151 0.83 -0.69 4.86
N SER A 152 1.92 -1.40 5.19
CA SER A 152 2.30 -1.66 6.58
C SER A 152 2.70 -0.38 7.30
N PRO A 153 2.61 -0.35 8.65
CA PRO A 153 3.06 0.80 9.45
C PRO A 153 4.54 1.16 9.26
N GLU A 154 5.36 0.23 8.79
CA GLU A 154 6.77 0.49 8.45
C GLU A 154 6.90 1.43 7.24
N VAL A 155 5.98 1.34 6.29
CA VAL A 155 5.99 2.14 5.06
C VAL A 155 5.19 3.42 5.23
N ALA A 156 3.95 3.32 5.72
CA ALA A 156 3.04 4.47 5.80
C ALA A 156 2.35 4.58 7.17
N ASP A 157 2.21 5.81 7.66
CA ASP A 157 1.56 6.13 8.93
C ASP A 157 0.02 6.09 8.78
N ALA A 158 -0.48 6.31 7.55
CA ALA A 158 -1.89 6.23 7.22
C ALA A 158 -2.12 5.62 5.84
N ALA A 159 -3.30 5.04 5.64
CA ALA A 159 -3.74 4.51 4.36
C ALA A 159 -5.05 5.15 3.91
N VAL A 160 -5.11 5.51 2.62
CA VAL A 160 -6.31 5.95 1.93
C VAL A 160 -6.73 4.87 0.97
N LEU A 161 -7.97 4.42 1.08
CA LEU A 161 -8.50 3.34 0.25
C LEU A 161 -9.46 3.89 -0.80
N ALA A 162 -9.08 3.78 -2.07
CA ALA A 162 -9.93 4.12 -3.20
C ALA A 162 -10.78 2.90 -3.61
N SER A 163 -12.08 3.06 -3.66
CA SER A 163 -13.04 2.03 -4.07
C SER A 163 -14.14 2.62 -4.96
N GLY A 164 -14.82 1.78 -5.69
CA GLY A 164 -15.92 2.22 -6.57
C GLY A 164 -16.40 1.10 -7.51
N ALA A 165 -17.23 1.46 -8.49
CA ALA A 165 -17.87 0.54 -9.43
C ALA A 165 -16.88 -0.30 -10.28
N SER A 166 -15.60 0.07 -10.30
CA SER A 166 -14.55 -0.75 -10.92
C SER A 166 -14.26 -2.06 -10.17
N LEU A 167 -14.71 -2.18 -8.91
CA LEU A 167 -14.59 -3.42 -8.13
C LEU A 167 -15.72 -4.40 -8.50
N SER A 168 -16.96 -3.91 -8.53
CA SER A 168 -18.13 -4.64 -8.95
C SER A 168 -19.24 -3.68 -9.38
N ALA A 169 -20.11 -4.12 -10.30
CA ALA A 169 -21.35 -3.43 -10.62
C ALA A 169 -22.39 -3.52 -9.48
N ASP A 170 -22.24 -4.48 -8.58
CA ASP A 170 -23.06 -4.64 -7.39
C ASP A 170 -22.51 -3.71 -6.28
N MET A 171 -23.34 -2.75 -5.87
CA MET A 171 -23.00 -1.76 -4.86
C MET A 171 -22.86 -2.40 -3.46
N ASP A 172 -23.74 -3.31 -3.09
CA ASP A 172 -23.73 -3.95 -1.77
C ASP A 172 -22.48 -4.82 -1.62
N PHE A 173 -22.09 -5.55 -2.65
CA PHE A 173 -20.83 -6.29 -2.70
C PHE A 173 -19.64 -5.33 -2.57
N THR A 174 -19.63 -4.23 -3.34
CA THR A 174 -18.54 -3.23 -3.29
C THR A 174 -18.39 -2.62 -1.89
N VAL A 175 -19.50 -2.29 -1.25
CA VAL A 175 -19.53 -1.74 0.12
C VAL A 175 -19.01 -2.78 1.12
N ALA A 176 -19.49 -4.03 1.04
CA ALA A 176 -19.09 -5.09 1.96
C ALA A 176 -17.57 -5.40 1.86
N GLU A 177 -17.04 -5.54 0.64
CA GLU A 177 -15.61 -5.80 0.42
C GLU A 177 -14.73 -4.62 0.87
N THR A 178 -15.19 -3.39 0.62
CA THR A 178 -14.46 -2.18 1.06
C THR A 178 -14.47 -2.07 2.59
N ALA A 179 -15.61 -2.26 3.23
CA ALA A 179 -15.72 -2.25 4.69
C ALA A 179 -14.88 -3.34 5.34
N PHE A 180 -14.79 -4.52 4.71
CA PHE A 180 -13.91 -5.59 5.14
C PHE A 180 -12.43 -5.19 5.06
N ALA A 181 -11.99 -4.61 3.94
CA ALA A 181 -10.62 -4.13 3.77
C ALA A 181 -10.25 -3.05 4.80
N VAL A 182 -11.17 -2.11 5.06
CA VAL A 182 -10.98 -1.07 6.11
C VAL A 182 -10.80 -1.70 7.47
N ARG A 183 -11.64 -2.67 7.86
CA ARG A 183 -11.51 -3.39 9.15
C ARG A 183 -10.17 -4.10 9.28
N LEU A 184 -9.66 -4.71 8.19
CA LEU A 184 -8.33 -5.33 8.18
C LEU A 184 -7.21 -4.32 8.41
N LEU A 185 -7.30 -3.14 7.76
CA LEU A 185 -6.30 -2.08 7.90
C LEU A 185 -6.34 -1.41 9.30
N GLN A 186 -7.48 -1.43 9.95
CA GLN A 186 -7.69 -0.89 11.31
C GLN A 186 -7.42 -1.91 12.42
N SER A 187 -7.06 -3.16 12.06
CA SER A 187 -6.76 -4.18 13.06
C SER A 187 -5.53 -3.82 13.87
N ASP A 188 -5.63 -4.01 15.18
CA ASP A 188 -4.51 -3.80 16.10
C ASP A 188 -3.35 -4.74 15.77
N ALA A 189 -2.13 -4.26 15.97
CA ALA A 189 -0.95 -5.10 15.86
C ALA A 189 -0.97 -6.17 16.97
N LEU A 190 -0.67 -7.41 16.61
CA LEU A 190 -0.52 -8.46 17.59
C LEU A 190 0.68 -8.19 18.51
N ASN A 191 0.50 -8.59 19.78
CA ASN A 191 1.64 -8.69 20.68
C ASN A 191 2.74 -9.59 20.04
N PRO A 192 4.01 -9.15 20.03
CA PRO A 192 5.11 -9.88 19.37
C PRO A 192 5.25 -11.33 19.82
N ASP A 193 5.05 -11.61 21.12
CA ASP A 193 5.14 -12.98 21.66
C ASP A 193 4.01 -13.87 21.12
N THR A 194 2.80 -13.31 21.00
CA THR A 194 1.65 -14.00 20.41
C THR A 194 1.87 -14.24 18.91
N ALA A 195 2.39 -13.26 18.19
CA ALA A 195 2.72 -13.39 16.77
C ALA A 195 3.76 -14.50 16.56
N ALA A 196 4.86 -14.50 17.32
CA ALA A 196 5.92 -15.51 17.24
C ALA A 196 5.43 -16.94 17.57
N ARG A 197 4.42 -17.07 18.43
CA ARG A 197 3.79 -18.38 18.72
C ARG A 197 2.89 -18.84 17.59
N LEU A 198 2.13 -17.93 16.99
CA LEU A 198 1.24 -18.22 15.87
C LEU A 198 2.01 -18.53 14.59
N GLU A 199 3.13 -17.86 14.34
CA GLU A 199 3.97 -18.11 13.17
C GLU A 199 4.54 -19.56 13.13
N LYS A 200 4.64 -20.22 14.28
CA LYS A 200 5.05 -21.63 14.38
C LYS A 200 3.89 -22.59 14.11
N ALA A 201 2.67 -22.11 14.01
CA ALA A 201 1.52 -22.97 13.77
C ALA A 201 1.46 -23.37 12.28
N GLU A 202 1.43 -24.68 12.02
CA GLU A 202 1.34 -25.25 10.67
C GLU A 202 -0.12 -25.28 10.14
N ALA A 203 -1.09 -25.16 11.02
CA ALA A 203 -2.53 -25.20 10.71
C ALA A 203 -3.25 -23.95 11.22
N ALA A 204 -4.46 -23.72 10.70
CA ALA A 204 -5.32 -22.66 11.20
C ALA A 204 -5.63 -22.87 12.69
N CYS A 205 -5.59 -21.80 13.48
CA CYS A 205 -5.88 -21.84 14.89
C CYS A 205 -6.60 -20.58 15.37
N ALA A 206 -7.34 -20.70 16.46
CA ALA A 206 -8.00 -19.60 17.16
C ALA A 206 -7.24 -19.26 18.44
N LEU A 207 -7.10 -17.97 18.72
CA LEU A 207 -6.68 -17.47 20.02
C LEU A 207 -7.93 -17.16 20.83
N THR A 208 -8.11 -17.90 21.91
CA THR A 208 -9.19 -17.73 22.89
C THR A 208 -8.61 -17.26 24.23
N GLU A 209 -9.45 -16.97 25.19
CA GLU A 209 -9.01 -16.68 26.57
C GLU A 209 -8.26 -17.84 27.21
N ASN A 210 -8.55 -19.06 26.76
CA ASN A 210 -7.95 -20.30 27.27
C ASN A 210 -6.67 -20.72 26.49
N GLY A 211 -6.22 -19.93 25.51
CA GLY A 211 -5.02 -20.19 24.73
C GLY A 211 -5.29 -20.44 23.25
N ILE A 212 -4.30 -21.03 22.57
CA ILE A 212 -4.35 -21.31 21.12
C ILE A 212 -5.02 -22.68 20.92
N VAL A 213 -6.10 -22.71 20.15
CA VAL A 213 -6.89 -23.90 19.83
C VAL A 213 -6.82 -24.13 18.30
N PRO A 214 -6.47 -25.34 17.84
CA PRO A 214 -6.54 -25.68 16.42
C PRO A 214 -7.95 -25.51 15.85
N LEU A 215 -8.06 -24.97 14.64
CA LEU A 215 -9.31 -24.84 13.91
C LEU A 215 -9.36 -25.82 12.75
N ASP A 216 -10.40 -26.62 12.70
CA ASP A 216 -10.76 -27.45 11.55
C ASP A 216 -11.90 -26.76 10.77
N LYS A 217 -12.01 -27.03 9.48
CA LYS A 217 -13.07 -26.55 8.57
C LYS A 217 -14.50 -26.87 9.07
N SER A 218 -14.65 -27.93 9.90
CA SER A 218 -15.90 -28.39 10.47
C SER A 218 -16.29 -27.72 11.79
N VAL A 219 -15.38 -26.99 12.42
CA VAL A 219 -15.60 -26.39 13.75
C VAL A 219 -15.75 -24.89 13.60
N LYS A 220 -16.91 -24.36 13.94
CA LYS A 220 -17.10 -22.90 14.05
C LYS A 220 -16.26 -22.39 15.23
N PRO A 221 -15.55 -21.26 15.05
CA PRO A 221 -14.86 -20.63 16.16
C PRO A 221 -15.82 -20.36 17.32
N ALA A 222 -15.34 -20.52 18.55
CA ALA A 222 -16.12 -20.21 19.73
C ALA A 222 -16.47 -18.71 19.80
N GLU A 223 -17.60 -18.34 20.41
CA GLU A 223 -18.05 -16.95 20.54
C GLU A 223 -17.02 -16.03 21.24
N ASN A 224 -16.13 -16.58 22.08
CA ASN A 224 -15.05 -15.86 22.74
C ASN A 224 -13.73 -15.86 21.96
N THR A 225 -13.74 -16.20 20.68
CA THR A 225 -12.55 -16.18 19.82
C THR A 225 -12.14 -14.73 19.56
N ARG A 226 -10.95 -14.36 20.03
CA ARG A 226 -10.39 -13.01 19.87
C ARG A 226 -9.69 -12.84 18.53
N LEU A 227 -9.07 -13.92 18.01
CA LEU A 227 -8.26 -13.89 16.80
C LEU A 227 -8.27 -15.27 16.15
N ILE A 228 -8.30 -15.26 14.83
CA ILE A 228 -8.05 -16.45 14.02
C ILE A 228 -6.74 -16.25 13.24
N PHE A 229 -5.84 -17.22 13.37
CA PHE A 229 -4.62 -17.29 12.59
C PHE A 229 -4.80 -18.30 11.46
N VAL A 230 -4.44 -17.89 10.24
CA VAL A 230 -4.45 -18.75 9.06
C VAL A 230 -3.06 -18.72 8.43
N PRO A 231 -2.30 -19.83 8.45
CA PRO A 231 -1.00 -19.87 7.80
C PRO A 231 -1.13 -19.75 6.28
N GLY A 232 -0.33 -18.86 5.70
CA GLY A 232 -0.31 -18.61 4.25
C GLY A 232 -1.46 -17.73 3.76
N ALA A 233 -1.76 -17.82 2.46
CA ALA A 233 -2.75 -16.97 1.82
C ALA A 233 -4.18 -17.27 2.29
N LEU A 234 -4.95 -16.22 2.49
CA LEU A 234 -6.38 -16.33 2.76
C LEU A 234 -7.11 -16.59 1.44
N THR A 235 -7.56 -17.82 1.25
CA THR A 235 -8.35 -18.24 0.08
C THR A 235 -9.85 -18.16 0.38
N ASN A 236 -10.68 -18.17 -0.68
CA ASN A 236 -12.13 -18.22 -0.53
C ASN A 236 -12.62 -19.43 0.28
N GLU A 237 -11.91 -20.55 0.23
CA GLU A 237 -12.20 -21.73 1.05
C GLU A 237 -12.03 -21.49 2.56
N ARG A 238 -11.26 -20.48 2.93
CA ARG A 238 -11.00 -20.09 4.34
C ARG A 238 -11.81 -18.86 4.77
N LYS A 239 -12.67 -18.34 3.88
CA LYS A 239 -13.50 -17.16 4.13
C LYS A 239 -14.50 -17.37 5.30
N TRP A 240 -14.88 -18.62 5.57
CA TRP A 240 -15.73 -18.97 6.73
C TRP A 240 -15.16 -18.50 8.08
N ALA A 241 -13.82 -18.42 8.18
CA ALA A 241 -13.16 -17.94 9.39
C ALA A 241 -13.40 -16.44 9.65
N MET A 242 -13.80 -15.69 8.63
CA MET A 242 -13.92 -14.24 8.69
C MET A 242 -15.28 -13.76 9.19
N ASP A 243 -16.32 -14.58 9.03
CA ASP A 243 -17.68 -14.22 9.43
C ASP A 243 -17.87 -14.30 10.95
N THR A 244 -16.90 -14.89 11.66
CA THR A 244 -17.02 -15.24 13.09
C THR A 244 -15.95 -14.60 13.99
N ALA A 245 -14.90 -13.97 13.43
CA ALA A 245 -13.77 -13.48 14.22
C ALA A 245 -13.69 -11.96 14.29
N CYS A 246 -13.36 -11.44 15.46
CA CYS A 246 -13.07 -10.02 15.64
C CYS A 246 -11.75 -9.59 14.99
N LEU A 247 -10.79 -10.50 14.87
CA LEU A 247 -9.48 -10.24 14.30
C LEU A 247 -8.97 -11.44 13.49
N LEU A 248 -8.44 -11.19 12.30
CA LEU A 248 -7.81 -12.19 11.45
C LEU A 248 -6.32 -11.85 11.26
N TYR A 249 -5.45 -12.81 11.57
CA TYR A 249 -4.02 -12.69 11.31
C TYR A 249 -3.58 -13.74 10.29
N THR A 250 -2.85 -13.32 9.25
CA THR A 250 -2.24 -14.22 8.28
C THR A 250 -0.73 -14.11 8.35
N SER A 251 -0.02 -15.22 8.25
CA SER A 251 1.43 -15.17 8.18
C SER A 251 1.88 -14.40 6.93
N PRO A 252 3.02 -13.69 6.99
CA PRO A 252 3.61 -13.04 5.82
C PRO A 252 3.76 -14.02 4.65
N SER A 253 3.59 -13.51 3.43
CA SER A 253 3.85 -14.30 2.23
C SER A 253 5.29 -14.84 2.25
N PRO A 254 5.58 -16.04 1.70
CA PRO A 254 6.96 -16.51 1.52
C PRO A 254 7.86 -15.50 0.80
N ARG A 255 7.30 -14.60 -0.02
CA ARG A 255 8.03 -13.51 -0.67
C ARG A 255 8.49 -12.42 0.31
N ASP A 256 7.82 -12.26 1.44
CA ASP A 256 8.17 -11.29 2.48
C ASP A 256 9.20 -11.86 3.49
N ARG A 257 9.47 -13.18 3.41
CA ARG A 257 10.46 -13.88 4.27
C ARG A 257 11.85 -13.98 3.64
N SER A 258 12.01 -13.58 2.37
CA SER A 258 13.31 -13.60 1.69
C SER A 258 14.10 -12.32 2.02
N LEU A 259 14.67 -12.30 3.20
CA LEU A 259 15.82 -11.49 3.58
C LEU A 259 16.92 -12.42 4.10
#